data_365c159463eb4397aa62e98579d0a7e6
#
_entry.id   365c159463eb4397aa62e98579d0a7e6
#
_cell.length_a   1.000
_cell.length_b   1.000
_cell.length_c   1.000
_cell.angle_alpha   90.00
_cell.angle_beta   90.00
_cell.angle_gamma   90.00
#
_symmetry.space_group_name_H-M   'P 1'
#
loop_
_entity.id
_entity.type
_entity.pdbx_description
1 polymer ?
#
loop_
_entity_poly.entity_id
_entity_poly.type
_entity_poly.pdbx_seq_one_letter_code
_entity_poly.pdbx_strand_id
1 'polypeptide(L)'
;DVTLVSSSSQPVPAGVTLVPVETALELQAAVTHAVHGADVVVMAAAVADFRPSSYADHKIKKSHEAAADGSADESAPVVTLVRNPDILAGLVEARGSATTPVIVGFAAETGDGEASVLEHGRAKLARKGCDLLVVNEVGVGVTFGQDDNTVHILERGTDHVTDIGPATKLEVAHAVWDAVTDLL
;
A
#
# COMPACT_ATOMS: atom_id res chain seq x y z
N ASP A 1 -8.33 13.91 15.44
CA ASP A 1 -7.72 14.61 14.29
C ASP A 1 -7.25 13.59 13.27
N VAL A 2 -7.45 13.90 11.97
CA VAL A 2 -7.04 13.00 10.86
C VAL A 2 -6.08 13.73 9.93
N THR A 3 -4.93 13.10 9.67
CA THR A 3 -3.99 13.52 8.63
C THR A 3 -4.01 12.50 7.51
N LEU A 4 -4.38 12.94 6.30
CA LEU A 4 -4.40 12.12 5.10
C LEU A 4 -3.16 12.42 4.24
N VAL A 5 -2.26 11.45 4.12
CA VAL A 5 -1.14 11.51 3.18
C VAL A 5 -1.56 10.80 1.90
N SER A 6 -1.69 11.53 0.79
CA SER A 6 -2.30 10.98 -0.42
C SER A 6 -1.77 11.60 -1.70
N SER A 7 -1.70 10.77 -2.75
CA SER A 7 -1.48 11.20 -4.14
C SER A 7 -2.80 11.39 -4.93
N SER A 8 -3.94 11.16 -4.28
CA SER A 8 -5.25 11.31 -4.92
C SER A 8 -5.63 12.78 -5.09
N SER A 9 -6.26 13.09 -6.22
CA SER A 9 -6.87 14.40 -6.49
C SER A 9 -8.32 14.51 -5.99
N GLN A 10 -8.84 13.49 -5.31
CA GLN A 10 -10.21 13.50 -4.78
C GLN A 10 -10.37 14.57 -3.70
N PRO A 11 -11.55 15.20 -3.59
CA PRO A 11 -11.83 16.15 -2.52
C PRO A 11 -11.65 15.50 -1.14
N VAL A 12 -11.03 16.24 -0.24
CA VAL A 12 -10.80 15.80 1.14
C VAL A 12 -11.96 16.25 2.02
N PRO A 13 -12.49 15.39 2.90
CA PRO A 13 -13.55 15.76 3.83
C PRO A 13 -13.15 16.93 4.75
N ALA A 14 -14.14 17.72 5.17
CA ALA A 14 -13.90 18.81 6.12
C ALA A 14 -13.31 18.29 7.44
N GLY A 15 -12.32 18.98 7.97
CA GLY A 15 -11.62 18.62 9.22
C GLY A 15 -10.47 17.62 9.04
N VAL A 16 -10.21 17.12 7.83
CA VAL A 16 -9.04 16.29 7.52
C VAL A 16 -7.90 17.16 7.00
N THR A 17 -6.70 17.01 7.57
CA THR A 17 -5.48 17.67 7.07
C THR A 17 -4.88 16.85 5.94
N LEU A 18 -4.77 17.44 4.73
CA LEU A 18 -4.15 16.78 3.58
C LEU A 18 -2.64 17.09 3.51
N VAL A 19 -1.84 16.04 3.36
CA VAL A 19 -0.42 16.13 2.98
C VAL A 19 -0.28 15.48 1.59
N PRO A 20 -0.18 16.28 0.52
CA PRO A 20 -0.08 15.75 -0.84
C PRO A 20 1.31 15.16 -1.09
N VAL A 21 1.36 14.02 -1.76
CA VAL A 21 2.60 13.33 -2.17
C VAL A 21 2.41 12.73 -3.57
N GLU A 22 3.51 12.53 -4.30
CA GLU A 22 3.47 11.94 -5.64
C GLU A 22 4.29 10.64 -5.69
N THR A 23 5.38 10.55 -4.93
CA THR A 23 6.33 9.45 -4.99
C THR A 23 6.32 8.60 -3.71
N ALA A 24 6.81 7.36 -3.81
CA ALA A 24 6.98 6.49 -2.65
C ALA A 24 7.94 7.07 -1.59
N LEU A 25 8.94 7.83 -2.01
CA LEU A 25 9.89 8.47 -1.08
C LEU A 25 9.25 9.66 -0.34
N GLU A 26 8.44 10.45 -1.03
CA GLU A 26 7.65 11.52 -0.39
C GLU A 26 6.62 10.93 0.57
N LEU A 27 5.94 9.85 0.18
CA LEU A 27 5.02 9.13 1.07
C LEU A 27 5.74 8.65 2.32
N GLN A 28 6.92 8.02 2.17
CA GLN A 28 7.73 7.58 3.30
C GLN A 28 8.06 8.74 4.23
N ALA A 29 8.59 9.84 3.70
CA ALA A 29 8.98 11.00 4.50
C ALA A 29 7.78 11.62 5.22
N ALA A 30 6.66 11.79 4.53
CA ALA A 30 5.44 12.39 5.08
C ALA A 30 4.83 11.53 6.20
N VAL A 31 4.73 10.20 5.97
CA VAL A 31 4.18 9.28 6.98
C VAL A 31 5.12 9.17 8.18
N THR A 32 6.44 9.09 7.97
CA THR A 32 7.42 9.07 9.05
C THR A 32 7.34 10.34 9.92
N HIS A 33 7.05 11.48 9.32
CA HIS A 33 6.83 12.72 10.07
C HIS A 33 5.49 12.70 10.82
N ALA A 34 4.41 12.31 10.14
CA ALA A 34 3.05 12.36 10.69
C ALA A 34 2.79 11.33 11.81
N VAL A 35 3.56 10.23 11.86
CA VAL A 35 3.38 9.17 12.87
C VAL A 35 3.71 9.63 14.29
N HIS A 36 4.49 10.71 14.45
CA HIS A 36 4.83 11.23 15.77
C HIS A 36 3.60 11.80 16.48
N GLY A 37 3.18 11.13 17.54
CA GLY A 37 2.00 11.49 18.33
C GLY A 37 0.67 11.02 17.76
N ALA A 38 0.71 10.17 16.73
CA ALA A 38 -0.48 9.49 16.24
C ALA A 38 -0.86 8.30 17.14
N ASP A 39 -2.14 8.06 17.32
CA ASP A 39 -2.67 6.88 18.01
C ASP A 39 -2.77 5.68 17.04
N VAL A 40 -3.04 5.97 15.76
CA VAL A 40 -3.28 4.96 14.72
C VAL A 40 -2.63 5.38 13.40
N VAL A 41 -2.07 4.43 12.68
CA VAL A 41 -1.60 4.59 11.29
C VAL A 41 -2.25 3.54 10.41
N VAL A 42 -2.95 3.98 9.36
CA VAL A 42 -3.57 3.09 8.37
C VAL A 42 -2.87 3.25 7.03
N MET A 43 -2.15 2.21 6.60
CA MET A 43 -1.41 2.15 5.35
C MET A 43 -2.23 1.43 4.27
N ALA A 44 -3.19 2.16 3.66
CA ALA A 44 -4.04 1.63 2.60
C ALA A 44 -3.46 1.82 1.18
N ALA A 45 -2.40 2.62 1.05
CA ALA A 45 -1.81 2.91 -0.26
C ALA A 45 -1.10 1.68 -0.86
N ALA A 46 -1.39 1.40 -2.14
CA ALA A 46 -0.67 0.41 -2.94
C ALA A 46 0.63 1.03 -3.47
N VAL A 47 1.71 0.92 -2.71
CA VAL A 47 3.02 1.44 -3.10
C VAL A 47 3.72 0.45 -4.03
N ALA A 48 4.21 0.92 -5.18
CA ALA A 48 4.97 0.09 -6.10
C ALA A 48 6.29 -0.39 -5.45
N ASP A 49 6.67 -1.65 -5.72
CA ASP A 49 7.91 -2.23 -5.18
C ASP A 49 9.19 -1.60 -5.78
N PHE A 50 9.07 -1.02 -6.96
CA PHE A 50 10.21 -0.47 -7.70
C PHE A 50 9.90 0.92 -8.25
N ARG A 51 10.96 1.70 -8.44
CA ARG A 51 10.95 3.00 -9.13
C ARG A 51 12.11 3.09 -10.11
N PRO A 52 12.07 3.96 -11.12
CA PRO A 52 13.22 4.28 -11.94
C PRO A 52 14.40 4.77 -11.08
N SER A 53 15.63 4.31 -11.41
CA SER A 53 16.85 4.73 -10.72
C SER A 53 17.21 6.20 -10.98
N SER A 54 16.76 6.73 -12.12
CA SER A 54 16.92 8.12 -12.51
C SER A 54 15.73 8.61 -13.32
N TYR A 55 15.47 9.90 -13.25
CA TYR A 55 14.42 10.57 -14.03
C TYR A 55 15.07 11.39 -15.12
N ALA A 56 14.42 11.45 -16.28
CA ALA A 56 14.84 12.34 -17.36
C ALA A 56 14.10 13.68 -17.20
N ASP A 57 14.84 14.79 -17.10
CA ASP A 57 14.27 16.15 -16.98
C ASP A 57 13.53 16.59 -18.26
N HIS A 58 13.77 15.89 -19.35
CA HIS A 58 13.17 16.18 -20.65
C HIS A 58 12.59 14.92 -21.28
N LYS A 59 11.66 15.13 -22.23
CA LYS A 59 11.08 14.04 -23.02
C LYS A 59 12.18 13.23 -23.70
N ILE A 60 12.24 11.93 -23.41
CA ILE A 60 13.08 10.97 -24.11
C ILE A 60 12.59 10.88 -25.57
N LYS A 61 13.41 11.36 -26.51
CA LYS A 61 13.08 11.30 -27.93
C LYS A 61 13.58 9.97 -28.49
N LYS A 62 12.87 9.44 -29.49
CA LYS A 62 13.39 8.33 -30.30
C LYS A 62 14.68 8.80 -30.96
N SER A 63 15.74 8.01 -30.89
CA SER A 63 16.90 8.21 -31.74
C SER A 63 16.50 7.94 -33.19
N HIS A 64 16.87 8.86 -34.09
CA HIS A 64 16.75 8.67 -35.54
C HIS A 64 18.15 8.46 -36.15
N GLU A 65 19.15 8.17 -35.32
CA GLU A 65 20.47 7.83 -35.77
C GLU A 65 20.44 6.44 -36.39
N ALA A 66 21.07 6.31 -37.57
CA ALA A 66 21.21 5.00 -38.20
C ALA A 66 22.14 4.14 -37.34
N ALA A 67 21.82 2.87 -37.17
CA ALA A 67 22.74 1.90 -36.62
C ALA A 67 24.00 1.80 -37.47
N ALA A 68 25.08 1.26 -36.92
CA ALA A 68 26.38 1.19 -37.61
C ALA A 68 26.36 0.43 -38.96
N ASP A 69 25.29 -0.35 -39.20
CA ASP A 69 25.00 -1.08 -40.44
C ASP A 69 24.08 -0.31 -41.41
N GLY A 70 23.68 0.92 -41.06
CA GLY A 70 22.82 1.75 -41.89
C GLY A 70 21.32 1.47 -41.71
N SER A 71 20.92 0.57 -40.83
CA SER A 71 19.50 0.36 -40.45
C SER A 71 19.00 1.44 -39.46
N ALA A 72 17.69 1.66 -39.41
CA ALA A 72 17.12 2.52 -38.38
C ALA A 72 17.34 1.89 -37.00
N ASP A 73 17.82 2.69 -36.03
CA ASP A 73 17.86 2.25 -34.61
C ASP A 73 16.46 2.23 -34.06
N GLU A 74 15.86 1.05 -33.99
CA GLU A 74 14.53 0.81 -33.39
C GLU A 74 14.62 0.40 -31.89
N SER A 75 15.80 0.51 -31.27
CA SER A 75 16.00 0.11 -29.88
C SER A 75 15.13 0.94 -28.93
N ALA A 76 14.51 0.26 -28.00
CA ALA A 76 13.79 0.92 -26.90
C ALA A 76 14.78 1.32 -25.79
N PRO A 77 14.55 2.43 -25.10
CA PRO A 77 15.39 2.82 -23.96
C PRO A 77 15.29 1.79 -22.84
N VAL A 78 16.41 1.46 -22.22
CA VAL A 78 16.47 0.60 -21.02
C VAL A 78 16.19 1.45 -19.80
N VAL A 79 15.19 1.05 -19.00
CA VAL A 79 14.87 1.68 -17.71
C VAL A 79 15.42 0.81 -16.59
N THR A 80 16.43 1.31 -15.90
CA THR A 80 16.95 0.65 -14.69
C THR A 80 16.06 0.96 -13.51
N LEU A 81 15.64 -0.07 -12.77
CA LEU A 81 14.79 0.06 -11.60
C LEU A 81 15.60 -0.15 -10.32
N VAL A 82 15.19 0.55 -9.26
CA VAL A 82 15.65 0.35 -7.88
C VAL A 82 14.45 0.08 -6.98
N ARG A 83 14.66 -0.63 -5.87
CA ARG A 83 13.58 -0.93 -4.92
C ARG A 83 13.10 0.32 -4.20
N ASN A 84 11.80 0.41 -4.00
CA ASN A 84 11.21 1.34 -3.05
C ASN A 84 11.37 0.82 -1.62
N PRO A 85 11.37 1.71 -0.62
CA PRO A 85 11.35 1.32 0.78
C PRO A 85 10.03 0.62 1.13
N ASP A 86 10.10 -0.36 2.03
CA ASP A 86 8.93 -0.97 2.65
C ASP A 86 8.47 -0.08 3.81
N ILE A 87 7.56 0.86 3.51
CA ILE A 87 7.14 1.89 4.46
C ILE A 87 6.45 1.26 5.67
N LEU A 88 5.56 0.29 5.46
CA LEU A 88 4.85 -0.40 6.54
C LEU A 88 5.80 -1.11 7.49
N ALA A 89 6.75 -1.89 6.96
CA ALA A 89 7.75 -2.56 7.77
C ALA A 89 8.66 -1.56 8.50
N GLY A 90 9.04 -0.47 7.85
CA GLY A 90 9.82 0.61 8.46
C GLY A 90 9.10 1.31 9.63
N LEU A 91 7.79 1.51 9.56
CA LEU A 91 6.98 2.05 10.66
C LEU A 91 6.95 1.09 11.85
N VAL A 92 6.78 -0.21 11.61
CA VAL A 92 6.79 -1.24 12.66
C VAL A 92 8.15 -1.31 13.34
N GLU A 93 9.23 -1.28 12.55
CA GLU A 93 10.61 -1.28 13.07
C GLU A 93 10.87 -0.03 13.93
N ALA A 94 10.47 1.15 13.46
CA ALA A 94 10.64 2.41 14.17
C ALA A 94 9.83 2.47 15.49
N ARG A 95 8.63 1.89 15.53
CA ARG A 95 7.81 1.76 16.73
C ARG A 95 8.46 0.83 17.76
N GLY A 96 9.16 -0.20 17.31
CA GLY A 96 9.82 -1.18 18.17
C GLY A 96 8.83 -1.98 19.03
N SER A 97 9.09 -2.03 20.35
CA SER A 97 8.23 -2.75 21.30
C SER A 97 7.04 -1.95 21.85
N ALA A 98 6.87 -0.70 21.44
CA ALA A 98 5.71 0.09 21.83
C ALA A 98 4.42 -0.48 21.22
N THR A 99 3.28 -0.27 21.88
CA THR A 99 1.96 -0.70 21.39
C THR A 99 1.25 0.40 20.60
N THR A 100 1.72 1.64 20.68
CA THR A 100 1.19 2.78 19.95
C THR A 100 2.26 3.39 19.05
N PRO A 101 1.86 3.88 17.88
CA PRO A 101 0.51 3.80 17.29
C PRO A 101 0.11 2.37 16.91
N VAL A 102 -1.19 2.08 16.89
CA VAL A 102 -1.72 0.88 16.24
C VAL A 102 -1.45 1.01 14.74
N ILE A 103 -0.82 0.00 14.13
CA ILE A 103 -0.42 0.01 12.73
C ILE A 103 -1.26 -0.99 11.94
N VAL A 104 -2.03 -0.48 10.97
CA VAL A 104 -2.87 -1.27 10.06
C VAL A 104 -2.24 -1.28 8.68
N GLY A 105 -2.01 -2.48 8.15
CA GLY A 105 -1.56 -2.69 6.77
C GLY A 105 -2.70 -3.16 5.87
N PHE A 106 -2.52 -3.00 4.57
CA PHE A 106 -3.40 -3.56 3.54
C PHE A 106 -2.62 -4.49 2.62
N ALA A 107 -3.29 -5.53 2.16
CA ALA A 107 -2.77 -6.48 1.20
C ALA A 107 -3.84 -6.83 0.18
N ALA A 108 -3.44 -7.01 -1.06
CA ALA A 108 -4.25 -7.61 -2.11
C ALA A 108 -3.64 -8.98 -2.41
N GLU A 109 -4.40 -10.05 -2.18
CA GLU A 109 -3.93 -11.42 -2.36
C GLU A 109 -4.87 -12.18 -3.30
N THR A 110 -4.27 -13.00 -4.13
CA THR A 110 -4.97 -14.03 -4.89
C THR A 110 -4.68 -15.37 -4.25
N GLY A 111 -5.70 -16.20 -4.05
CA GLY A 111 -5.45 -17.62 -3.79
C GLY A 111 -4.75 -18.24 -4.98
N ASP A 112 -3.85 -19.14 -4.75
CA ASP A 112 -3.17 -19.94 -5.79
C ASP A 112 -3.30 -21.43 -5.50
N GLY A 113 -2.66 -22.28 -6.32
CA GLY A 113 -2.69 -23.72 -6.14
C GLY A 113 -1.89 -24.23 -4.93
N GLU A 114 -1.13 -23.38 -4.25
CA GLU A 114 -0.26 -23.74 -3.14
C GLU A 114 -0.82 -23.27 -1.79
N ALA A 115 -1.47 -22.07 -1.74
CA ALA A 115 -2.00 -21.52 -0.51
C ALA A 115 -3.27 -20.68 -0.73
N SER A 116 -4.11 -20.63 0.30
CA SER A 116 -5.30 -19.78 0.33
C SER A 116 -4.95 -18.31 0.54
N VAL A 117 -5.89 -17.42 0.23
CA VAL A 117 -5.79 -15.97 0.51
C VAL A 117 -5.43 -15.70 1.99
N LEU A 118 -6.04 -16.46 2.91
CA LEU A 118 -5.78 -16.32 4.35
C LEU A 118 -4.37 -16.79 4.75
N GLU A 119 -3.85 -17.86 4.15
CA GLU A 119 -2.48 -18.33 4.42
C GLU A 119 -1.45 -17.31 3.94
N HIS A 120 -1.63 -16.75 2.74
CA HIS A 120 -0.80 -15.66 2.22
C HIS A 120 -0.89 -14.42 3.11
N GLY A 121 -2.11 -14.06 3.54
CA GLY A 121 -2.35 -12.96 4.49
C GLY A 121 -1.62 -13.14 5.81
N ARG A 122 -1.70 -14.33 6.43
CA ARG A 122 -1.01 -14.65 7.69
C ARG A 122 0.51 -14.60 7.55
N ALA A 123 1.05 -15.15 6.47
CA ALA A 123 2.48 -15.07 6.19
C ALA A 123 2.94 -13.62 5.99
N LYS A 124 2.12 -12.79 5.32
CA LYS A 124 2.40 -11.36 5.14
C LYS A 124 2.31 -10.60 6.45
N LEU A 125 1.29 -10.84 7.29
CA LEU A 125 1.13 -10.24 8.61
C LEU A 125 2.35 -10.54 9.50
N ALA A 126 2.77 -11.80 9.55
CA ALA A 126 3.97 -12.22 10.31
C ALA A 126 5.24 -11.51 9.82
N ARG A 127 5.41 -11.37 8.50
CA ARG A 127 6.57 -10.70 7.90
C ARG A 127 6.56 -9.19 8.12
N LYS A 128 5.39 -8.53 8.03
CA LYS A 128 5.27 -7.07 8.20
C LYS A 128 5.24 -6.65 9.65
N GLY A 129 4.70 -7.46 10.54
CA GLY A 129 4.63 -7.22 11.98
C GLY A 129 3.68 -6.10 12.40
N CYS A 130 2.80 -5.62 11.50
CA CYS A 130 1.73 -4.67 11.85
C CYS A 130 0.70 -5.34 12.77
N ASP A 131 -0.14 -4.55 13.44
CA ASP A 131 -1.09 -5.06 14.42
C ASP A 131 -2.31 -5.68 13.75
N LEU A 132 -2.79 -5.03 12.67
CA LEU A 132 -3.85 -5.54 11.81
C LEU A 132 -3.39 -5.57 10.35
N LEU A 133 -3.81 -6.60 9.62
CA LEU A 133 -3.66 -6.67 8.17
C LEU A 133 -5.02 -6.89 7.53
N VAL A 134 -5.45 -5.93 6.73
CA VAL A 134 -6.67 -6.01 5.92
C VAL A 134 -6.30 -6.65 4.58
N VAL A 135 -6.78 -7.86 4.35
CA VAL A 135 -6.49 -8.64 3.14
C VAL A 135 -7.68 -8.57 2.21
N ASN A 136 -7.51 -7.92 1.07
CA ASN A 136 -8.49 -7.95 -0.02
C ASN A 136 -8.28 -9.21 -0.84
N GLU A 137 -9.33 -9.97 -1.02
CA GLU A 137 -9.34 -11.01 -2.06
C GLU A 137 -9.46 -10.34 -3.42
N VAL A 138 -8.46 -10.57 -4.28
CA VAL A 138 -8.45 -10.03 -5.64
C VAL A 138 -8.31 -11.14 -6.67
N GLY A 139 -8.89 -10.93 -7.84
CA GLY A 139 -8.86 -11.93 -8.92
C GLY A 139 -9.34 -11.34 -10.23
N VAL A 140 -9.35 -12.14 -11.29
CA VAL A 140 -9.90 -11.74 -12.59
C VAL A 140 -11.41 -11.52 -12.44
N GLY A 141 -11.83 -10.24 -12.54
CA GLY A 141 -13.23 -9.84 -12.38
C GLY A 141 -13.70 -9.66 -10.93
N VAL A 142 -12.79 -9.72 -9.97
CA VAL A 142 -13.08 -9.53 -8.54
C VAL A 142 -12.34 -8.29 -8.04
N THR A 143 -13.02 -7.44 -7.29
CA THR A 143 -12.52 -6.29 -6.51
C THR A 143 -12.08 -5.06 -7.31
N PHE A 144 -11.24 -5.18 -8.35
CA PHE A 144 -10.80 -4.01 -9.12
C PHE A 144 -11.93 -3.46 -9.99
N GLY A 145 -12.31 -2.18 -9.73
CA GLY A 145 -13.39 -1.51 -10.49
C GLY A 145 -14.81 -1.89 -10.05
N GLN A 146 -14.96 -2.67 -8.99
CA GLN A 146 -16.25 -2.98 -8.36
C GLN A 146 -16.52 -2.02 -7.20
N ASP A 147 -17.80 -1.78 -6.91
CA ASP A 147 -18.23 -0.96 -5.77
C ASP A 147 -18.14 -1.73 -4.45
N ASP A 148 -18.24 -3.05 -4.51
CA ASP A 148 -18.19 -3.95 -3.36
C ASP A 148 -16.80 -4.59 -3.20
N ASN A 149 -16.45 -4.91 -1.96
CA ASN A 149 -15.22 -5.59 -1.57
C ASN A 149 -15.50 -6.75 -0.63
N THR A 150 -14.67 -7.79 -0.71
CA THR A 150 -14.56 -8.81 0.33
C THR A 150 -13.17 -8.69 0.96
N VAL A 151 -13.12 -8.55 2.27
CA VAL A 151 -11.86 -8.42 3.02
C VAL A 151 -11.85 -9.34 4.23
N HIS A 152 -10.64 -9.74 4.62
CA HIS A 152 -10.34 -10.45 5.84
C HIS A 152 -9.45 -9.57 6.70
N ILE A 153 -9.86 -9.26 7.93
CA ILE A 153 -9.03 -8.53 8.89
C ILE A 153 -8.35 -9.54 9.79
N LEU A 154 -7.02 -9.60 9.69
CA LEU A 154 -6.17 -10.48 10.49
C LEU A 154 -5.52 -9.69 11.60
N GLU A 155 -5.57 -10.22 12.84
CA GLU A 155 -4.95 -9.61 14.01
C GLU A 155 -3.65 -10.35 14.37
N ARG A 156 -2.59 -9.58 14.67
CA ARG A 156 -1.28 -10.11 15.02
C ARG A 156 -1.30 -10.83 16.37
N GLY A 157 -0.70 -12.03 16.39
CA GLY A 157 -0.58 -12.81 17.62
C GLY A 157 -1.80 -13.62 18.00
N THR A 158 -2.85 -13.59 17.18
CA THR A 158 -4.07 -14.37 17.36
C THR A 158 -4.40 -15.18 16.09
N ASP A 159 -5.33 -16.13 16.23
CA ASP A 159 -5.94 -16.82 15.09
C ASP A 159 -7.24 -16.14 14.64
N HIS A 160 -7.59 -15.00 15.26
CA HIS A 160 -8.81 -14.28 14.95
C HIS A 160 -8.79 -13.74 13.52
N VAL A 161 -9.92 -13.89 12.83
CA VAL A 161 -10.18 -13.36 11.50
C VAL A 161 -11.57 -12.76 11.51
N THR A 162 -11.69 -11.51 11.09
CA THR A 162 -12.98 -10.90 10.84
C THR A 162 -13.22 -10.87 9.33
N ASP A 163 -14.21 -11.65 8.88
CA ASP A 163 -14.60 -11.73 7.47
C ASP A 163 -15.67 -10.69 7.17
N ILE A 164 -15.48 -9.88 6.15
CA ILE A 164 -16.40 -8.83 5.73
C ILE A 164 -16.60 -8.92 4.23
N GLY A 165 -17.85 -9.02 3.84
CA GLY A 165 -18.23 -8.91 2.45
C GLY A 165 -19.11 -10.01 1.88
N PRO A 166 -19.57 -9.78 0.66
CA PRO A 166 -19.36 -8.55 -0.13
C PRO A 166 -20.02 -7.33 0.54
N ALA A 167 -19.25 -6.26 0.69
CA ALA A 167 -19.66 -5.04 1.38
C ALA A 167 -19.12 -3.79 0.66
N THR A 168 -19.78 -2.65 0.83
CA THR A 168 -19.30 -1.38 0.29
C THR A 168 -17.96 -0.97 0.92
N LYS A 169 -17.18 -0.13 0.23
CA LYS A 169 -15.92 0.40 0.78
C LYS A 169 -16.10 1.15 2.11
N LEU A 170 -17.27 1.77 2.31
CA LEU A 170 -17.60 2.45 3.55
C LEU A 170 -17.84 1.46 4.70
N GLU A 171 -18.55 0.38 4.46
CA GLU A 171 -18.79 -0.69 5.46
C GLU A 171 -17.47 -1.37 5.83
N VAL A 172 -16.61 -1.64 4.83
CA VAL A 172 -15.24 -2.14 5.09
C VAL A 172 -14.44 -1.17 5.95
N ALA A 173 -14.51 0.14 5.66
CA ALA A 173 -13.82 1.15 6.46
C ALA A 173 -14.32 1.19 7.90
N HIS A 174 -15.63 1.07 8.13
CA HIS A 174 -16.19 0.97 9.48
C HIS A 174 -15.67 -0.26 10.22
N ALA A 175 -15.70 -1.42 9.59
CA ALA A 175 -15.20 -2.65 10.20
C ALA A 175 -13.69 -2.60 10.53
N VAL A 176 -12.89 -1.93 9.70
CA VAL A 176 -11.47 -1.68 10.02
C VAL A 176 -11.35 -0.81 11.26
N TRP A 177 -12.16 0.25 11.39
CA TRP A 177 -12.16 1.11 12.57
C TRP A 177 -12.67 0.41 13.83
N ASP A 178 -13.67 -0.48 13.71
CA ASP A 178 -14.14 -1.30 14.84
C ASP A 178 -12.98 -2.17 15.36
N ALA A 179 -12.27 -2.88 14.47
CA ALA A 179 -11.10 -3.69 14.83
C ALA A 179 -9.94 -2.86 15.42
N VAL A 180 -9.73 -1.62 14.95
CA VAL A 180 -8.73 -0.70 15.52
C VAL A 180 -9.13 -0.28 16.93
N THR A 181 -10.42 0.02 17.15
CA THR A 181 -10.91 0.48 18.46
C THR A 181 -10.77 -0.57 19.54
N ASP A 182 -10.86 -1.85 19.18
CA ASP A 182 -10.66 -2.98 20.09
C ASP A 182 -9.19 -3.10 20.57
N LEU A 183 -8.24 -2.45 19.87
CA LEU A 183 -6.81 -2.44 20.21
C LEU A 183 -6.34 -1.16 20.93
N LEU A 184 -7.19 -0.12 21.02
CA LEU A 184 -6.89 1.15 21.70
C LEU A 184 -7.28 1.08 23.18
#